data_c96cf137fe24ce36e4ac7ba24328378f
#
_entry.id   c96cf137fe24ce36e4ac7ba24328378f
#
_cell.length_a   1.000
_cell.length_b   1.000
_cell.length_c   1.000
_cell.angle_alpha   90.00
_cell.angle_beta   90.00
_cell.angle_gamma   90.00
#
_symmetry.space_group_name_H-M   'P 1'
#
loop_
_entity.id
_entity.type
_entity.pdbx_description
1 polymer ?
#
loop_
_entity_poly.entity_id
_entity_poly.type
_entity_poly.pdbx_seq_one_letter_code
_entity_poly.pdbx_strand_id
1 'polypeptide(L)'
;LEETAYFLNLVVKSDKPVVLVGSMRPATGLSADGPLNLVNAVALAASPEAKGKGVMVSMNDKIGSAFGVTKTNTTNVATFQCPDTGCLGIMQNNKPFFFNINTKRHTTNSEFDISKLNALPRVEINYASLGQDGSLIRSMIKMGVKGIVSAGLGHGNVPDDVMEALKEAKKAGIKVVIASRVPTGMITPVGKFTREGFQSAMLHNPQKARILLMMALTETDNDADIQRMFDQY
;
A
#
# COMPACT_ATOMS: atom_id res chain seq x y z
N LEU A 1 10.25 1.62 1.87
CA LEU A 1 10.45 1.02 0.55
C LEU A 1 9.12 0.60 -0.08
N GLU A 2 8.28 -0.23 0.59
CA GLU A 2 6.98 -0.67 0.04
C GLU A 2 6.02 0.51 -0.25
N GLU A 3 5.95 1.49 0.64
CA GLU A 3 5.13 2.70 0.45
C GLU A 3 5.61 3.53 -0.74
N THR A 4 6.93 3.74 -0.85
CA THR A 4 7.53 4.45 -1.99
C THR A 4 7.24 3.70 -3.30
N ALA A 5 7.40 2.37 -3.31
CA ALA A 5 7.11 1.55 -4.47
C ALA A 5 5.64 1.69 -4.88
N TYR A 6 4.72 1.62 -3.92
CA TYR A 6 3.29 1.73 -4.19
C TYR A 6 2.90 3.13 -4.71
N PHE A 7 3.43 4.19 -4.08
CA PHE A 7 3.21 5.55 -4.56
C PHE A 7 3.70 5.74 -6.01
N LEU A 8 4.94 5.33 -6.32
CA LEU A 8 5.47 5.40 -7.68
C LEU A 8 4.62 4.58 -8.66
N ASN A 9 4.10 3.44 -8.24
CA ASN A 9 3.23 2.59 -9.05
C ASN A 9 1.92 3.29 -9.44
N LEU A 10 1.44 4.21 -8.61
CA LEU A 10 0.25 5.01 -8.89
C LEU A 10 0.54 6.22 -9.80
N VAL A 11 1.74 6.82 -9.74
CA VAL A 11 1.97 8.14 -10.34
C VAL A 11 2.91 8.14 -11.55
N VAL A 12 3.75 7.13 -11.74
CA VAL A 12 4.67 7.05 -12.88
C VAL A 12 3.89 6.80 -14.17
N LYS A 13 4.08 7.68 -15.17
CA LYS A 13 3.42 7.60 -16.48
C LYS A 13 4.34 7.03 -17.57
N SER A 14 5.01 5.92 -17.26
CA SER A 14 5.95 5.26 -18.16
C SER A 14 5.83 3.76 -18.08
N ASP A 15 6.06 3.07 -19.17
CA ASP A 15 6.16 1.61 -19.25
C ASP A 15 7.60 1.09 -18.99
N LYS A 16 8.56 2.01 -18.82
CA LYS A 16 9.94 1.65 -18.46
C LYS A 16 9.96 0.96 -17.10
N PRO A 17 10.81 -0.06 -16.94
CA PRO A 17 10.96 -0.71 -15.64
C PRO A 17 11.40 0.28 -14.56
N VAL A 18 10.69 0.28 -13.45
CA VAL A 18 11.07 1.00 -12.23
C VAL A 18 11.26 -0.04 -11.15
N VAL A 19 12.50 -0.14 -10.63
CA VAL A 19 12.88 -1.17 -9.67
C VAL A 19 13.42 -0.50 -8.40
N LEU A 20 12.77 -0.80 -7.27
CA LEU A 20 13.26 -0.42 -5.95
C LEU A 20 14.06 -1.57 -5.35
N VAL A 21 15.14 -1.21 -4.67
CA VAL A 21 16.04 -2.15 -4.04
C VAL A 21 16.51 -1.61 -2.69
N GLY A 22 16.95 -2.49 -1.83
CA GLY A 22 17.53 -2.17 -0.53
C GLY A 22 18.36 -3.32 0.01
N SER A 23 18.73 -3.22 1.28
CA SER A 23 19.42 -4.29 2.01
C SER A 23 18.91 -4.37 3.43
N MET A 24 19.04 -5.55 4.03
CA MET A 24 18.69 -5.79 5.42
C MET A 24 19.93 -5.84 6.32
N ARG A 25 21.09 -6.12 5.75
CA ARG A 25 22.38 -6.15 6.45
C ARG A 25 23.23 -4.95 6.03
N PRO A 26 24.00 -4.36 6.96
CA PRO A 26 24.94 -3.29 6.61
C PRO A 26 26.03 -3.84 5.65
N ALA A 27 26.56 -2.97 4.81
CA ALA A 27 27.58 -3.35 3.81
C ALA A 27 28.85 -3.98 4.43
N THR A 28 29.14 -3.64 5.68
CA THR A 28 30.27 -4.18 6.47
C THR A 28 29.93 -5.44 7.23
N GLY A 29 28.68 -5.90 7.19
CA GLY A 29 28.22 -7.10 7.89
C GLY A 29 28.60 -8.39 7.17
N LEU A 30 28.70 -9.48 7.94
CA LEU A 30 28.88 -10.82 7.34
C LEU A 30 27.68 -11.16 6.45
N SER A 31 27.97 -11.66 5.24
CA SER A 31 26.97 -12.01 4.23
C SER A 31 26.02 -10.84 3.93
N ALA A 32 26.57 -9.65 3.72
CA ALA A 32 25.79 -8.48 3.31
C ALA A 32 24.99 -8.79 2.04
N ASP A 33 23.67 -8.50 2.07
CA ASP A 33 22.75 -8.80 0.97
C ASP A 33 22.68 -7.69 -0.09
N GLY A 34 23.12 -6.48 0.26
CA GLY A 34 23.01 -5.30 -0.59
C GLY A 34 23.67 -5.41 -1.96
N PRO A 35 24.92 -5.89 -2.08
CA PRO A 35 25.61 -5.97 -3.38
C PRO A 35 24.86 -6.85 -4.40
N LEU A 36 24.42 -8.05 -4.02
CA LEU A 36 23.68 -8.93 -4.91
C LEU A 36 22.30 -8.36 -5.24
N ASN A 37 21.59 -7.80 -4.25
CA ASN A 37 20.30 -7.15 -4.48
C ASN A 37 20.42 -6.01 -5.50
N LEU A 38 21.48 -5.20 -5.43
CA LEU A 38 21.73 -4.11 -6.37
C LEU A 38 22.01 -4.61 -7.78
N VAL A 39 22.88 -5.63 -7.94
CA VAL A 39 23.15 -6.25 -9.24
C VAL A 39 21.88 -6.80 -9.87
N ASN A 40 21.09 -7.53 -9.10
CA ASN A 40 19.80 -8.06 -9.56
C ASN A 40 18.82 -6.95 -9.96
N ALA A 41 18.75 -5.87 -9.19
CA ALA A 41 17.85 -4.75 -9.51
C ALA A 41 18.24 -4.03 -10.81
N VAL A 42 19.55 -3.83 -11.06
CA VAL A 42 20.05 -3.24 -12.31
C VAL A 42 19.76 -4.17 -13.48
N ALA A 43 20.04 -5.48 -13.33
CA ALA A 43 19.76 -6.47 -14.38
C ALA A 43 18.25 -6.55 -14.70
N LEU A 44 17.40 -6.51 -13.66
CA LEU A 44 15.94 -6.47 -13.81
C LEU A 44 15.49 -5.20 -14.54
N ALA A 45 15.99 -4.03 -14.15
CA ALA A 45 15.64 -2.75 -14.79
C ALA A 45 16.08 -2.65 -16.25
N ALA A 46 17.18 -3.33 -16.60
CA ALA A 46 17.69 -3.39 -17.96
C ALA A 46 16.98 -4.44 -18.84
N SER A 47 16.20 -5.34 -18.24
CA SER A 47 15.52 -6.42 -18.98
C SER A 47 14.32 -5.92 -19.78
N PRO A 48 14.24 -6.23 -21.08
CA PRO A 48 13.04 -5.94 -21.88
C PRO A 48 11.77 -6.61 -21.34
N GLU A 49 11.91 -7.78 -20.70
CA GLU A 49 10.78 -8.54 -20.12
C GLU A 49 10.13 -7.82 -18.91
N ALA A 50 10.85 -6.89 -18.28
CA ALA A 50 10.37 -6.11 -17.17
C ALA A 50 9.50 -4.92 -17.59
N LYS A 51 9.49 -4.58 -18.88
CA LYS A 51 8.71 -3.48 -19.43
C LYS A 51 7.20 -3.69 -19.22
N GLY A 52 6.49 -2.65 -18.79
CA GLY A 52 5.04 -2.69 -18.59
C GLY A 52 4.55 -3.50 -17.39
N LYS A 53 5.45 -3.93 -16.48
CA LYS A 53 5.07 -4.72 -15.29
C LYS A 53 4.79 -3.87 -14.04
N GLY A 54 4.74 -2.55 -14.21
CA GLY A 54 4.58 -1.62 -13.07
C GLY A 54 5.88 -1.42 -12.30
N VAL A 55 5.77 -0.85 -11.11
CA VAL A 55 6.90 -0.69 -10.21
C VAL A 55 7.14 -1.99 -9.45
N MET A 56 8.41 -2.41 -9.40
CA MET A 56 8.84 -3.68 -8.81
C MET A 56 9.79 -3.44 -7.64
N VAL A 57 9.84 -4.40 -6.74
CA VAL A 57 10.83 -4.48 -5.66
C VAL A 57 11.67 -5.74 -5.87
N SER A 58 13.00 -5.56 -6.01
CA SER A 58 13.95 -6.66 -6.15
C SER A 58 14.75 -6.83 -4.85
N MET A 59 14.46 -7.88 -4.11
CA MET A 59 15.13 -8.21 -2.85
C MET A 59 15.22 -9.72 -2.67
N ASN A 60 16.40 -10.21 -2.24
CA ASN A 60 16.61 -11.63 -1.93
C ASN A 60 16.14 -12.55 -3.07
N ASP A 61 16.59 -12.27 -4.29
CA ASP A 61 16.27 -12.96 -5.54
C ASP A 61 14.78 -12.99 -5.94
N LYS A 62 13.91 -12.29 -5.22
CA LYS A 62 12.48 -12.20 -5.55
C LYS A 62 12.14 -10.90 -6.25
N ILE A 63 11.21 -10.97 -7.20
CA ILE A 63 10.63 -9.83 -7.89
C ILE A 63 9.20 -9.66 -7.38
N GLY A 64 8.99 -8.70 -6.49
CA GLY A 64 7.66 -8.36 -5.96
C GLY A 64 7.01 -7.23 -6.75
N SER A 65 5.68 -7.27 -6.95
CA SER A 65 4.95 -6.09 -7.42
C SER A 65 4.84 -5.05 -6.30
N ALA A 66 4.83 -3.77 -6.65
CA ALA A 66 4.61 -2.71 -5.67
C ALA A 66 3.27 -2.87 -4.91
N PHE A 67 2.26 -3.44 -5.55
CA PHE A 67 0.97 -3.76 -4.93
C PHE A 67 1.12 -4.85 -3.85
N GLY A 68 1.73 -6.00 -4.21
CA GLY A 68 1.73 -7.19 -3.34
C GLY A 68 2.84 -7.22 -2.28
N VAL A 69 3.97 -6.52 -2.53
CA VAL A 69 5.14 -6.61 -1.65
C VAL A 69 4.90 -5.93 -0.31
N THR A 70 5.29 -6.58 0.77
CA THR A 70 5.31 -5.99 2.13
C THR A 70 6.48 -6.50 2.94
N LYS A 71 6.92 -5.70 3.93
CA LYS A 71 7.97 -6.09 4.87
C LYS A 71 7.38 -6.92 6.00
N THR A 72 7.71 -8.20 6.04
CA THR A 72 7.12 -9.18 6.98
C THR A 72 7.98 -9.48 8.19
N ASN A 73 9.25 -9.03 8.19
CA ASN A 73 10.20 -9.29 9.27
C ASN A 73 11.13 -8.09 9.48
N THR A 74 11.60 -7.88 10.69
CA THR A 74 12.46 -6.74 11.04
C THR A 74 13.92 -6.91 10.64
N THR A 75 14.42 -8.14 10.54
CA THR A 75 15.87 -8.45 10.41
C THR A 75 16.20 -9.46 9.31
N ASN A 76 15.31 -10.40 8.99
CA ASN A 76 15.58 -11.45 8.01
C ASN A 76 15.78 -10.86 6.61
N VAL A 77 16.78 -11.34 5.86
CA VAL A 77 17.03 -10.90 4.47
C VAL A 77 15.86 -11.23 3.54
N ALA A 78 15.12 -12.32 3.80
CA ALA A 78 13.92 -12.71 3.08
C ALA A 78 12.65 -11.97 3.57
N THR A 79 12.79 -10.73 4.03
CA THR A 79 11.71 -9.99 4.69
C THR A 79 10.64 -9.43 3.75
N PHE A 80 11.03 -9.03 2.52
CA PHE A 80 10.06 -8.53 1.55
C PHE A 80 9.38 -9.70 0.84
N GLN A 81 8.10 -9.89 1.15
CA GLN A 81 7.27 -10.99 0.67
C GLN A 81 6.00 -10.45 0.01
N CYS A 82 5.31 -11.30 -0.74
CA CYS A 82 4.01 -11.01 -1.35
C CYS A 82 3.02 -12.10 -0.89
N PRO A 83 2.59 -12.09 0.38
CA PRO A 83 1.91 -13.23 1.00
C PRO A 83 0.57 -13.56 0.34
N ASP A 84 -0.22 -12.55 -0.05
CA ASP A 84 -1.56 -12.77 -0.61
C ASP A 84 -1.56 -12.88 -2.14
N THR A 85 -0.54 -12.30 -2.83
CA THR A 85 -0.54 -12.19 -4.30
C THR A 85 0.52 -13.06 -4.99
N GLY A 86 1.49 -13.55 -4.24
CA GLY A 86 2.70 -14.16 -4.82
C GLY A 86 3.65 -13.13 -5.44
N CYS A 87 4.87 -13.56 -5.71
CA CYS A 87 5.87 -12.75 -6.42
C CYS A 87 5.57 -12.74 -7.93
N LEU A 88 5.98 -11.69 -8.64
CA LEU A 88 5.95 -11.65 -10.10
C LEU A 88 6.92 -12.66 -10.72
N GLY A 89 8.05 -12.91 -10.07
CA GLY A 89 9.09 -13.78 -10.55
C GLY A 89 10.28 -13.85 -9.60
N ILE A 90 11.37 -14.39 -10.11
CA ILE A 90 12.65 -14.50 -9.40
C ILE A 90 13.79 -14.02 -10.28
N MET A 91 14.90 -13.63 -9.63
CA MET A 91 16.19 -13.40 -10.27
C MET A 91 17.03 -14.68 -10.15
N GLN A 92 17.58 -15.16 -11.25
CA GLN A 92 18.51 -16.28 -11.26
C GLN A 92 19.63 -16.01 -12.24
N ASN A 93 20.87 -16.08 -11.78
CA ASN A 93 22.07 -15.78 -12.62
C ASN A 93 21.96 -14.40 -13.32
N ASN A 94 21.52 -13.38 -12.58
CA ASN A 94 21.31 -12.00 -13.05
C ASN A 94 20.28 -11.89 -14.20
N LYS A 95 19.35 -12.84 -14.31
CA LYS A 95 18.24 -12.81 -15.27
C LYS A 95 16.89 -12.90 -14.56
N PRO A 96 15.88 -12.12 -14.96
CA PRO A 96 14.54 -12.27 -14.42
C PRO A 96 13.82 -13.46 -15.08
N PHE A 97 13.08 -14.19 -14.26
CA PHE A 97 12.14 -15.23 -14.68
C PHE A 97 10.76 -14.87 -14.13
N PHE A 98 9.88 -14.41 -15.00
CA PHE A 98 8.52 -14.04 -14.64
C PHE A 98 7.58 -15.22 -14.81
N PHE A 99 6.68 -15.43 -13.84
CA PHE A 99 5.66 -16.47 -13.87
C PHE A 99 4.28 -15.96 -13.41
N ASN A 100 4.21 -14.69 -12.95
CA ASN A 100 2.97 -14.01 -12.60
C ASN A 100 2.90 -12.62 -13.21
N ILE A 101 1.68 -12.07 -13.24
CA ILE A 101 1.41 -10.69 -13.66
C ILE A 101 0.65 -9.95 -12.57
N ASN A 102 0.85 -8.63 -12.47
CA ASN A 102 -0.01 -7.77 -11.68
C ASN A 102 -1.25 -7.39 -12.52
N THR A 103 -2.44 -7.72 -12.02
CA THR A 103 -3.71 -7.42 -12.70
C THR A 103 -4.31 -6.08 -12.26
N LYS A 104 -3.74 -5.44 -11.25
CA LYS A 104 -4.18 -4.13 -10.75
C LYS A 104 -3.71 -3.00 -11.68
N ARG A 105 -4.46 -1.90 -11.74
CA ARG A 105 -4.06 -0.71 -12.50
C ARG A 105 -2.78 -0.12 -11.94
N HIS A 106 -1.89 0.34 -12.81
CA HIS A 106 -0.62 0.92 -12.41
C HIS A 106 -0.02 1.78 -13.53
N THR A 107 0.97 2.56 -13.21
CA THR A 107 1.82 3.35 -14.13
C THR A 107 1.03 4.02 -15.27
N THR A 108 1.22 3.62 -16.52
CA THR A 108 0.55 4.21 -17.69
C THR A 108 -0.97 4.07 -17.67
N ASN A 109 -1.51 3.06 -16.98
CA ASN A 109 -2.95 2.82 -16.83
C ASN A 109 -3.55 3.48 -15.57
N SER A 110 -2.74 4.16 -14.76
CA SER A 110 -3.20 4.90 -13.60
C SER A 110 -3.92 6.20 -14.02
N GLU A 111 -4.98 6.53 -13.29
CA GLU A 111 -5.70 7.81 -13.48
C GLU A 111 -5.06 8.98 -12.73
N PHE A 112 -4.20 8.73 -11.73
CA PHE A 112 -3.62 9.76 -10.87
C PHE A 112 -2.55 10.59 -11.59
N ASP A 113 -2.64 11.92 -11.48
CA ASP A 113 -1.66 12.88 -11.99
C ASP A 113 -1.24 13.88 -10.90
N ILE A 114 0.03 13.84 -10.52
CA ILE A 114 0.59 14.72 -9.51
C ILE A 114 1.28 15.97 -10.08
N SER A 115 1.32 16.15 -11.39
CA SER A 115 2.09 17.22 -12.04
C SER A 115 1.67 18.62 -11.62
N LYS A 116 0.43 18.79 -11.18
CA LYS A 116 -0.15 20.07 -10.75
C LYS A 116 -0.37 20.17 -9.23
N LEU A 117 0.05 19.18 -8.47
CA LEU A 117 -0.18 19.14 -7.04
C LEU A 117 1.00 19.75 -6.28
N ASN A 118 0.74 20.67 -5.37
CA ASN A 118 1.73 21.22 -4.45
C ASN A 118 1.86 20.38 -3.17
N ALA A 119 0.80 19.69 -2.76
CA ALA A 119 0.77 18.83 -1.59
C ALA A 119 -0.35 17.80 -1.73
N LEU A 120 -0.21 16.66 -1.03
CA LEU A 120 -1.25 15.67 -0.93
C LEU A 120 -2.17 15.94 0.26
N PRO A 121 -3.45 15.55 0.19
CA PRO A 121 -4.38 15.62 1.31
C PRO A 121 -3.84 14.82 2.51
N ARG A 122 -4.00 15.38 3.72
CA ARG A 122 -3.56 14.70 4.93
C ARG A 122 -4.48 13.53 5.26
N VAL A 123 -3.90 12.33 5.32
CA VAL A 123 -4.57 11.08 5.72
C VAL A 123 -3.76 10.44 6.84
N GLU A 124 -4.42 10.00 7.92
CA GLU A 124 -3.79 9.37 9.07
C GLU A 124 -4.29 7.93 9.25
N ILE A 125 -3.49 7.12 9.95
CA ILE A 125 -3.86 5.74 10.28
C ILE A 125 -4.19 5.67 11.76
N ASN A 126 -5.39 5.17 12.09
CA ASN A 126 -5.71 4.71 13.44
C ASN A 126 -5.40 3.22 13.55
N TYR A 127 -4.50 2.85 14.46
CA TYR A 127 -4.17 1.46 14.72
C TYR A 127 -4.93 0.99 15.97
N ALA A 128 -5.99 0.21 15.77
CA ALA A 128 -6.90 -0.18 16.84
C ALA A 128 -6.23 -1.11 17.87
N SER A 129 -6.51 -0.88 19.14
CA SER A 129 -6.03 -1.67 20.26
C SER A 129 -7.14 -1.94 21.26
N LEU A 130 -6.92 -2.92 22.15
CA LEU A 130 -7.83 -3.23 23.24
C LEU A 130 -7.90 -2.03 24.21
N GLY A 131 -9.11 -1.63 24.59
CA GLY A 131 -9.35 -0.52 25.51
C GLY A 131 -9.12 0.88 24.89
N GLN A 132 -8.89 0.97 23.58
CA GLN A 132 -8.81 2.26 22.89
C GLN A 132 -10.17 2.94 22.93
N ASP A 133 -10.18 4.25 23.27
CA ASP A 133 -11.33 5.13 23.14
C ASP A 133 -11.30 5.94 21.83
N GLY A 134 -12.31 6.79 21.63
CA GLY A 134 -12.41 7.65 20.45
C GLY A 134 -11.51 8.87 20.42
N SER A 135 -10.71 9.13 21.46
CA SER A 135 -9.98 10.40 21.63
C SER A 135 -8.96 10.66 20.52
N LEU A 136 -8.27 9.62 20.04
CA LEU A 136 -7.32 9.73 18.94
C LEU A 136 -8.02 10.16 17.63
N ILE A 137 -9.14 9.53 17.29
CA ILE A 137 -9.93 9.89 16.10
C ILE A 137 -10.43 11.34 16.21
N ARG A 138 -10.97 11.73 17.38
CA ARG A 138 -11.42 13.11 17.62
C ARG A 138 -10.26 14.12 17.52
N SER A 139 -9.04 13.72 17.90
CA SER A 139 -7.84 14.53 17.69
C SER A 139 -7.50 14.67 16.21
N MET A 140 -7.60 13.59 15.41
CA MET A 140 -7.42 13.65 13.96
C MET A 140 -8.43 14.58 13.29
N ILE A 141 -9.71 14.55 13.73
CA ILE A 141 -10.76 15.49 13.26
C ILE A 141 -10.32 16.95 13.53
N LYS A 142 -9.87 17.25 14.75
CA LYS A 142 -9.38 18.59 15.13
C LYS A 142 -8.15 19.03 14.32
N MET A 143 -7.30 18.09 13.92
CA MET A 143 -6.14 18.36 13.06
C MET A 143 -6.52 18.64 11.60
N GLY A 144 -7.79 18.49 11.22
CA GLY A 144 -8.29 18.75 9.87
C GLY A 144 -7.81 17.74 8.82
N VAL A 145 -7.63 16.47 9.21
CA VAL A 145 -7.32 15.40 8.24
C VAL A 145 -8.44 15.26 7.22
N LYS A 146 -8.13 14.83 6.01
CA LYS A 146 -9.11 14.60 4.94
C LYS A 146 -9.53 13.13 4.84
N GLY A 147 -8.73 12.23 5.42
CA GLY A 147 -9.03 10.81 5.46
C GLY A 147 -8.46 10.13 6.70
N ILE A 148 -9.08 9.04 7.09
CA ILE A 148 -8.64 8.15 8.16
C ILE A 148 -8.69 6.71 7.64
N VAL A 149 -7.56 6.01 7.75
CA VAL A 149 -7.50 4.56 7.56
C VAL A 149 -7.61 3.92 8.94
N SER A 150 -8.65 3.15 9.19
CA SER A 150 -8.87 2.46 10.46
C SER A 150 -8.35 1.02 10.36
N ALA A 151 -7.14 0.77 10.86
CA ALA A 151 -6.53 -0.55 10.96
C ALA A 151 -7.11 -1.30 12.15
N GLY A 152 -8.23 -1.98 11.93
CA GLY A 152 -9.00 -2.67 12.96
C GLY A 152 -8.49 -4.06 13.32
N LEU A 153 -9.15 -4.69 14.26
CA LEU A 153 -8.96 -6.08 14.69
C LEU A 153 -9.60 -7.02 13.67
N GLY A 154 -8.92 -8.12 13.34
CA GLY A 154 -9.46 -9.11 12.39
C GLY A 154 -9.96 -8.45 11.10
N HIS A 155 -11.24 -8.59 10.79
CA HIS A 155 -11.86 -8.00 9.58
C HIS A 155 -12.29 -6.52 9.79
N GLY A 156 -11.44 -5.70 10.41
CA GLY A 156 -11.65 -4.27 10.57
C GLY A 156 -12.44 -3.84 11.81
N ASN A 157 -12.65 -4.74 12.78
CA ASN A 157 -13.38 -4.41 14.01
C ASN A 157 -12.63 -3.40 14.87
N VAL A 158 -13.38 -2.52 15.51
CA VAL A 158 -12.86 -1.54 16.47
C VAL A 158 -13.76 -1.49 17.70
N PRO A 159 -13.27 -1.01 18.87
CA PRO A 159 -14.10 -0.72 20.02
C PRO A 159 -15.24 0.25 19.69
N ASP A 160 -16.35 0.18 20.45
CA ASP A 160 -17.55 0.99 20.20
C ASP A 160 -17.27 2.48 20.21
N ASP A 161 -16.49 2.99 21.17
CA ASP A 161 -16.11 4.42 21.24
C ASP A 161 -15.31 4.87 20.01
N VAL A 162 -14.44 4.00 19.47
CA VAL A 162 -13.69 4.26 18.24
C VAL A 162 -14.65 4.28 17.04
N MET A 163 -15.64 3.36 17.00
CA MET A 163 -16.68 3.34 15.95
C MET A 163 -17.48 4.63 15.95
N GLU A 164 -17.95 5.09 17.13
CA GLU A 164 -18.68 6.37 17.22
C GLU A 164 -17.82 7.55 16.75
N ALA A 165 -16.55 7.60 17.15
CA ALA A 165 -15.64 8.65 16.69
C ALA A 165 -15.38 8.60 15.17
N LEU A 166 -15.33 7.42 14.54
CA LEU A 166 -15.24 7.27 13.08
C LEU A 166 -16.52 7.80 12.39
N LYS A 167 -17.70 7.58 12.98
CA LYS A 167 -18.95 8.17 12.49
C LYS A 167 -18.96 9.69 12.62
N GLU A 168 -18.40 10.24 13.72
CA GLU A 168 -18.19 11.68 13.89
C GLU A 168 -17.29 12.23 12.78
N ALA A 169 -16.18 11.53 12.48
CA ALA A 169 -15.28 11.90 11.39
C ALA A 169 -16.00 11.92 10.03
N LYS A 170 -16.81 10.89 9.74
CA LYS A 170 -17.61 10.83 8.49
C LYS A 170 -18.59 11.99 8.39
N LYS A 171 -19.31 12.33 9.50
CA LYS A 171 -20.20 13.50 9.56
C LYS A 171 -19.47 14.83 9.34
N ALA A 172 -18.18 14.89 9.72
CA ALA A 172 -17.30 16.04 9.46
C ALA A 172 -16.72 16.08 8.02
N GLY A 173 -17.17 15.18 7.14
CA GLY A 173 -16.71 15.11 5.74
C GLY A 173 -15.36 14.39 5.54
N ILE A 174 -14.85 13.72 6.57
CA ILE A 174 -13.59 12.97 6.50
C ILE A 174 -13.88 11.58 5.92
N LYS A 175 -13.10 11.15 4.93
CA LYS A 175 -13.24 9.80 4.35
C LYS A 175 -12.65 8.75 5.28
N VAL A 176 -13.38 7.66 5.49
CA VAL A 176 -12.97 6.57 6.37
C VAL A 176 -12.83 5.28 5.56
N VAL A 177 -11.63 4.71 5.59
CA VAL A 177 -11.31 3.42 4.96
C VAL A 177 -11.03 2.39 6.04
N ILE A 178 -11.76 1.29 6.01
CA ILE A 178 -11.58 0.17 6.93
C ILE A 178 -10.48 -0.75 6.40
N ALA A 179 -9.45 -0.93 7.18
CA ALA A 179 -8.32 -1.82 6.96
C ALA A 179 -8.14 -2.77 8.16
N SER A 180 -7.13 -3.59 8.14
CA SER A 180 -6.78 -4.48 9.25
C SER A 180 -5.36 -4.25 9.73
N ARG A 181 -5.12 -4.48 11.01
CA ARG A 181 -3.79 -4.64 11.57
C ARG A 181 -3.22 -6.05 11.37
N VAL A 182 -4.06 -7.00 10.91
CA VAL A 182 -3.60 -8.32 10.48
C VAL A 182 -2.86 -8.15 9.15
N PRO A 183 -1.64 -8.69 9.01
CA PRO A 183 -0.77 -8.39 7.88
C PRO A 183 -1.17 -9.04 6.55
N THR A 184 -2.13 -9.96 6.56
CA THR A 184 -2.60 -10.72 5.40
C THR A 184 -4.12 -10.82 5.37
N GLY A 185 -4.67 -11.14 4.22
CA GLY A 185 -6.12 -11.28 4.01
C GLY A 185 -6.77 -9.99 3.51
N MET A 186 -7.96 -10.16 2.97
CA MET A 186 -8.74 -9.08 2.34
C MET A 186 -9.79 -8.55 3.30
N ILE A 187 -9.91 -7.22 3.38
CA ILE A 187 -11.04 -6.54 3.99
C ILE A 187 -12.10 -6.30 2.92
N THR A 188 -13.18 -7.05 2.94
CA THR A 188 -14.30 -6.87 2.03
C THR A 188 -15.36 -5.92 2.60
N PRO A 189 -16.19 -5.27 1.77
CA PRO A 189 -17.30 -4.47 2.25
C PRO A 189 -18.26 -5.28 3.14
N VAL A 190 -18.50 -4.80 4.36
CA VAL A 190 -19.42 -5.43 5.34
C VAL A 190 -20.52 -4.45 5.70
N GLY A 191 -21.75 -4.93 5.76
CA GLY A 191 -22.95 -4.08 5.93
C GLY A 191 -22.92 -3.12 7.12
N LYS A 192 -22.23 -3.46 8.23
CA LYS A 192 -22.08 -2.53 9.36
C LYS A 192 -21.21 -1.31 9.05
N PHE A 193 -20.22 -1.46 8.14
CA PHE A 193 -19.33 -0.37 7.70
C PHE A 193 -19.91 0.38 6.51
N THR A 194 -20.48 -0.33 5.53
CA THR A 194 -21.02 0.28 4.32
C THR A 194 -22.28 1.12 4.62
N ARG A 195 -23.09 0.76 5.64
CA ARG A 195 -24.21 1.60 6.11
C ARG A 195 -23.76 2.95 6.68
N GLU A 196 -22.55 3.02 7.21
CA GLU A 196 -21.94 4.27 7.70
C GLU A 196 -21.22 5.04 6.58
N GLY A 197 -21.22 4.51 5.35
CA GLY A 197 -20.52 5.10 4.21
C GLY A 197 -19.00 4.96 4.28
N PHE A 198 -18.48 3.95 5.00
CA PHE A 198 -17.05 3.65 5.07
C PHE A 198 -16.63 2.78 3.89
N GLN A 199 -15.45 3.05 3.34
CA GLN A 199 -14.84 2.29 2.26
C GLN A 199 -14.02 1.12 2.83
N SER A 200 -13.76 0.14 2.00
CA SER A 200 -12.99 -1.05 2.34
C SER A 200 -11.61 -1.00 1.68
N ALA A 201 -10.57 -1.28 2.44
CA ALA A 201 -9.19 -1.28 1.93
C ALA A 201 -8.88 -2.45 0.99
N MET A 202 -9.75 -3.42 0.86
CA MET A 202 -9.55 -4.64 0.09
C MET A 202 -8.27 -5.37 0.53
N LEU A 203 -7.31 -5.62 -0.36
CA LEU A 203 -6.01 -6.26 -0.07
C LEU A 203 -4.93 -5.26 0.40
N HIS A 204 -5.24 -3.97 0.49
CA HIS A 204 -4.24 -3.00 0.93
C HIS A 204 -4.00 -3.09 2.43
N ASN A 205 -2.74 -3.23 2.81
CA ASN A 205 -2.36 -2.97 4.19
C ASN A 205 -2.57 -1.49 4.55
N PRO A 206 -2.63 -1.12 5.84
CA PRO A 206 -2.99 0.24 6.24
C PRO A 206 -2.12 1.34 5.62
N GLN A 207 -0.81 1.12 5.48
CA GLN A 207 0.12 2.10 4.92
C GLN A 207 -0.08 2.34 3.42
N LYS A 208 -0.39 1.30 2.64
CA LYS A 208 -0.73 1.45 1.22
C LYS A 208 -2.14 2.01 1.04
N ALA A 209 -3.10 1.58 1.87
CA ALA A 209 -4.44 2.14 1.88
C ALA A 209 -4.40 3.66 2.14
N ARG A 210 -3.53 4.12 3.04
CA ARG A 210 -3.29 5.54 3.30
C ARG A 210 -2.83 6.27 2.05
N ILE A 211 -1.86 5.72 1.32
CA ILE A 211 -1.34 6.31 0.08
C ILE A 211 -2.43 6.38 -0.98
N LEU A 212 -3.16 5.28 -1.20
CA LEU A 212 -4.24 5.26 -2.18
C LEU A 212 -5.34 6.26 -1.83
N LEU A 213 -5.72 6.37 -0.55
CA LEU A 213 -6.71 7.36 -0.12
C LEU A 213 -6.21 8.80 -0.31
N MET A 214 -4.93 9.08 -0.04
CA MET A 214 -4.34 10.39 -0.34
C MET A 214 -4.46 10.72 -1.83
N MET A 215 -4.18 9.77 -2.71
CA MET A 215 -4.29 9.94 -4.16
C MET A 215 -5.75 10.06 -4.60
N ALA A 216 -6.65 9.21 -4.10
CA ALA A 216 -8.06 9.25 -4.43
C ALA A 216 -8.69 10.62 -4.09
N LEU A 217 -8.31 11.20 -2.95
CA LEU A 217 -8.79 12.51 -2.50
C LEU A 217 -8.26 13.69 -3.34
N THR A 218 -7.32 13.47 -4.26
CA THR A 218 -6.95 14.50 -5.26
C THR A 218 -7.89 14.50 -6.46
N GLU A 219 -8.61 13.41 -6.69
CA GLU A 219 -9.48 13.21 -7.85
C GLU A 219 -10.97 13.36 -7.52
N THR A 220 -11.39 12.93 -6.32
CA THR A 220 -12.80 12.85 -5.96
C THR A 220 -13.05 12.89 -4.46
N ASP A 221 -14.25 13.34 -4.07
CA ASP A 221 -14.82 13.18 -2.73
C ASP A 221 -16.01 12.20 -2.71
N ASN A 222 -16.29 11.53 -3.82
CA ASN A 222 -17.37 10.55 -3.92
C ASN A 222 -16.96 9.20 -3.34
N ASP A 223 -17.75 8.67 -2.42
CA ASP A 223 -17.46 7.41 -1.72
C ASP A 223 -17.41 6.19 -2.64
N ALA A 224 -18.27 6.14 -3.67
CA ALA A 224 -18.29 5.04 -4.63
C ALA A 224 -17.07 5.05 -5.55
N ASP A 225 -16.61 6.24 -5.96
CA ASP A 225 -15.39 6.38 -6.75
C ASP A 225 -14.15 5.99 -5.94
N ILE A 226 -14.09 6.39 -4.67
CA ILE A 226 -13.00 5.98 -3.77
C ILE A 226 -12.99 4.45 -3.64
N GLN A 227 -14.14 3.80 -3.40
CA GLN A 227 -14.21 2.34 -3.33
C GLN A 227 -13.77 1.68 -4.64
N ARG A 228 -14.23 2.20 -5.80
CA ARG A 228 -13.79 1.72 -7.12
C ARG A 228 -12.27 1.76 -7.25
N MET A 229 -11.62 2.83 -6.76
CA MET A 229 -10.15 2.92 -6.78
C MET A 229 -9.52 1.82 -5.91
N PHE A 230 -10.04 1.52 -4.72
CA PHE A 230 -9.57 0.41 -3.89
C PHE A 230 -9.77 -0.97 -4.54
N ASP A 231 -10.80 -1.11 -5.37
CA ASP A 231 -11.05 -2.34 -6.12
C ASP A 231 -10.10 -2.52 -7.30
N GLN A 232 -9.65 -1.43 -7.93
CA GLN A 232 -8.92 -1.45 -9.20
C GLN A 232 -7.39 -1.33 -9.05
N TYR A 233 -6.91 -0.66 -8.00
CA TYR A 233 -5.49 -0.40 -7.75
C TYR A 233 -4.82 -1.35 -6.78
#